data_34e64f9f974ea979da7b4991c09a9e67
#
_entry.id   34e64f9f974ea979da7b4991c09a9e67
#
_cell.length_a   1.000
_cell.length_b   1.000
_cell.length_c   1.000
_cell.angle_alpha   90.00
_cell.angle_beta   90.00
_cell.angle_gamma   90.00
#
_symmetry.space_group_name_H-M   'P 1'
#
loop_
_entity.id
_entity.type
_entity.pdbx_description
1 polymer ?
#
loop_
_entity_poly.entity_id
_entity_poly.type
_entity_poly.pdbx_seq_one_letter_code
_entity_poly.pdbx_strand_id
1 'polypeptide(L)'
;MRKQDLEGTENWLIKIKNPQNALTTKQQGYYNYLYGIIFSQKNLTQAEKYYKQALKLGLNMDYDIAMTKLSLAGIALQKRRKREASTLLKEAKALDSNNMLGEQIKLIQSQLKRI
;
A
#
# COMPACT_ATOMS: atom_id res chain seq x y z
N MET A 1 -8.28 7.05 -3.82
CA MET A 1 -9.60 6.64 -3.28
C MET A 1 -10.36 7.86 -2.80
N ARG A 2 -11.61 7.95 -3.12
CA ARG A 2 -12.45 9.06 -2.68
C ARG A 2 -12.80 8.89 -1.20
N LYS A 3 -13.09 10.01 -0.52
CA LYS A 3 -13.44 9.99 0.90
C LYS A 3 -14.63 9.06 1.21
N GLN A 4 -15.64 9.06 0.35
CA GLN A 4 -16.82 8.21 0.53
C GLN A 4 -16.46 6.73 0.40
N ASP A 5 -15.59 6.38 -0.54
CA ASP A 5 -15.13 4.99 -0.71
C ASP A 5 -14.31 4.55 0.50
N LEU A 6 -13.52 5.46 1.07
CA LEU A 6 -12.73 5.19 2.26
C LEU A 6 -13.63 4.90 3.47
N GLU A 7 -14.68 5.70 3.65
CA GLU A 7 -15.64 5.49 4.74
C GLU A 7 -16.38 4.17 4.60
N GLY A 8 -16.79 3.82 3.37
CA GLY A 8 -17.44 2.54 3.10
C GLY A 8 -16.53 1.37 3.40
N THR A 9 -15.25 1.46 3.01
CA THR A 9 -14.25 0.44 3.30
C THR A 9 -14.03 0.28 4.81
N GLU A 10 -13.93 1.39 5.53
CA GLU A 10 -13.75 1.37 6.99
C GLU A 10 -14.95 0.71 7.68
N ASN A 11 -16.17 1.05 7.27
CA ASN A 11 -17.38 0.44 7.83
C ASN A 11 -17.43 -1.06 7.58
N TRP A 12 -17.04 -1.52 6.40
CA TRP A 12 -16.99 -2.93 6.08
C TRP A 12 -15.99 -3.66 6.98
N LEU A 13 -14.81 -3.08 7.20
CA LEU A 13 -13.76 -3.66 8.04
C LEU A 13 -14.19 -3.76 9.51
N ILE A 14 -14.93 -2.77 10.02
CA ILE A 14 -15.44 -2.78 11.40
C ILE A 14 -16.40 -3.95 11.64
N LYS A 15 -17.15 -4.36 10.62
CA LYS A 15 -18.08 -5.48 10.73
C LYS A 15 -17.38 -6.84 10.82
N ILE A 16 -16.11 -6.92 10.44
CA ILE A 16 -15.35 -8.17 10.52
C ILE A 16 -14.80 -8.30 11.94
N LYS A 17 -15.31 -9.29 12.69
CA LYS A 17 -14.79 -9.65 14.00
C LYS A 17 -13.80 -10.79 13.83
N ASN A 18 -12.64 -10.68 14.46
CA ASN A 18 -11.60 -11.73 14.42
C ASN A 18 -11.20 -12.09 12.99
N PRO A 19 -10.67 -11.13 12.19
CA PRO A 19 -10.35 -11.39 10.79
C PRO A 19 -9.36 -12.55 10.59
N GLN A 20 -8.49 -12.79 11.57
CA GLN A 20 -7.52 -13.88 11.51
C GLN A 20 -8.17 -15.26 11.51
N ASN A 21 -9.35 -15.39 12.13
CA ASN A 21 -10.09 -16.64 12.16
C ASN A 21 -11.12 -16.75 11.05
N ALA A 22 -11.62 -15.60 10.55
CA ALA A 22 -12.69 -15.55 9.55
C ALA A 22 -12.19 -15.53 8.12
N LEU A 23 -10.90 -15.17 7.88
CA LEU A 23 -10.36 -14.93 6.55
C LEU A 23 -9.24 -15.90 6.23
N THR A 24 -9.12 -16.27 4.92
CA THR A 24 -7.95 -17.00 4.42
C THR A 24 -6.73 -16.07 4.50
N THR A 25 -5.53 -16.65 4.33
CA THR A 25 -4.28 -15.87 4.33
C THR A 25 -4.31 -14.75 3.29
N LYS A 26 -4.82 -15.03 2.08
CA LYS A 26 -4.91 -14.03 1.01
C LYS A 26 -5.94 -12.94 1.34
N GLN A 27 -7.07 -13.34 1.93
CA GLN A 27 -8.08 -12.38 2.38
C GLN A 27 -7.53 -11.50 3.50
N GLN A 28 -6.74 -12.05 4.41
CA GLN A 28 -6.06 -11.27 5.45
C GLN A 28 -5.07 -10.27 4.83
N GLY A 29 -4.35 -10.67 3.78
CA GLY A 29 -3.45 -9.77 3.05
C GLY A 29 -4.21 -8.59 2.49
N TYR A 30 -5.33 -8.85 1.83
CA TYR A 30 -6.17 -7.79 1.26
C TYR A 30 -6.78 -6.91 2.36
N TYR A 31 -7.22 -7.49 3.45
CA TYR A 31 -7.71 -6.76 4.62
C TYR A 31 -6.66 -5.76 5.13
N ASN A 32 -5.42 -6.22 5.28
CA ASN A 32 -4.33 -5.33 5.71
C ASN A 32 -4.03 -4.25 4.69
N TYR A 33 -4.11 -4.55 3.40
CA TYR A 33 -3.96 -3.56 2.33
C TYR A 33 -5.01 -2.45 2.46
N LEU A 34 -6.27 -2.80 2.67
CA LEU A 34 -7.35 -1.83 2.85
C LEU A 34 -7.13 -0.96 4.08
N TYR A 35 -6.69 -1.55 5.19
CA TYR A 35 -6.34 -0.78 6.39
C TYR A 35 -5.17 0.16 6.13
N GLY A 36 -4.19 -0.27 5.34
CA GLY A 36 -3.10 0.61 4.93
C GLY A 36 -3.61 1.85 4.21
N ILE A 37 -4.55 1.68 3.29
CA ILE A 37 -5.17 2.79 2.57
C ILE A 37 -5.89 3.73 3.55
N ILE A 38 -6.65 3.19 4.48
CA ILE A 38 -7.37 3.99 5.47
C ILE A 38 -6.39 4.82 6.32
N PHE A 39 -5.36 4.19 6.85
CA PHE A 39 -4.39 4.86 7.73
C PHE A 39 -3.42 5.75 6.97
N SER A 40 -3.28 5.60 5.65
CA SER A 40 -2.41 6.47 4.86
C SER A 40 -2.76 7.96 4.99
N GLN A 41 -4.00 8.26 5.33
CA GLN A 41 -4.46 9.63 5.54
C GLN A 41 -4.47 10.04 7.02
N LYS A 42 -4.40 9.08 7.93
CA LYS A 42 -4.51 9.34 9.37
C LYS A 42 -3.21 9.19 10.13
N ASN A 43 -2.44 8.14 9.82
CA ASN A 43 -1.24 7.80 10.56
C ASN A 43 -0.31 6.97 9.69
N LEU A 44 0.76 7.59 9.20
CA LEU A 44 1.70 6.94 8.28
C LEU A 44 2.39 5.72 8.88
N THR A 45 2.68 5.75 10.19
CA THR A 45 3.33 4.62 10.85
C THR A 45 2.42 3.39 10.85
N GLN A 46 1.14 3.58 11.13
CA GLN A 46 0.16 2.50 11.05
C GLN A 46 -0.05 2.03 9.62
N ALA A 47 -0.13 2.96 8.66
CA ALA A 47 -0.24 2.61 7.25
C ALA A 47 0.93 1.74 6.80
N GLU A 48 2.15 2.11 7.16
CA GLU A 48 3.35 1.34 6.84
C GLU A 48 3.25 -0.08 7.40
N LYS A 49 2.83 -0.21 8.64
CA LYS A 49 2.66 -1.51 9.29
C LYS A 49 1.68 -2.42 8.53
N TYR A 50 0.53 -1.87 8.17
CA TYR A 50 -0.51 -2.64 7.48
C TYR A 50 -0.08 -3.00 6.06
N TYR A 51 0.57 -2.10 5.34
CA TYR A 51 1.07 -2.38 4.00
C TYR A 51 2.14 -3.48 4.02
N LYS A 52 3.07 -3.43 4.97
CA LYS A 52 4.10 -4.47 5.10
C LYS A 52 3.48 -5.82 5.45
N GLN A 53 2.48 -5.83 6.31
CA GLN A 53 1.76 -7.05 6.67
C GLN A 53 1.00 -7.61 5.47
N ALA A 54 0.40 -6.74 4.65
CA ALA A 54 -0.28 -7.17 3.43
C ALA A 54 0.67 -7.87 2.46
N LEU A 55 1.88 -7.33 2.28
CA LEU A 55 2.89 -7.95 1.43
C LEU A 55 3.36 -9.28 2.00
N LYS A 56 3.51 -9.38 3.30
CA LYS A 56 3.94 -10.61 3.97
C LYS A 56 2.89 -11.73 3.84
N LEU A 57 1.62 -11.40 3.98
CA LEU A 57 0.52 -12.35 3.87
C LEU A 57 0.23 -12.73 2.41
N GLY A 58 0.58 -11.85 1.48
CA GLY A 58 0.39 -12.05 0.05
C GLY A 58 -0.85 -11.36 -0.49
N LEU A 59 -0.71 -10.84 -1.70
CA LEU A 59 -1.79 -10.24 -2.46
C LEU A 59 -1.90 -10.97 -3.79
N ASN A 60 -3.13 -11.11 -4.30
CA ASN A 60 -3.38 -11.93 -5.48
C ASN A 60 -2.92 -11.28 -6.79
N MET A 61 -2.97 -9.94 -6.87
CA MET A 61 -2.75 -9.24 -8.12
C MET A 61 -1.46 -8.44 -8.08
N ASP A 62 -0.69 -8.52 -9.16
CA ASP A 62 0.54 -7.73 -9.30
C ASP A 62 0.27 -6.23 -9.15
N TYR A 63 -0.89 -5.77 -9.64
CA TYR A 63 -1.29 -4.37 -9.48
C TYR A 63 -1.38 -3.98 -8.01
N ASP A 64 -2.00 -4.81 -7.17
CA ASP A 64 -2.13 -4.54 -5.74
C ASP A 64 -0.78 -4.56 -5.04
N ILE A 65 0.10 -5.48 -5.42
CA ILE A 65 1.46 -5.55 -4.89
C ILE A 65 2.23 -4.29 -5.28
N ALA A 66 2.16 -3.89 -6.55
CA ALA A 66 2.84 -2.70 -7.05
C ALA A 66 2.32 -1.43 -6.35
N MET A 67 1.00 -1.29 -6.21
CA MET A 67 0.40 -0.16 -5.49
C MET A 67 0.84 -0.10 -4.04
N THR A 68 0.89 -1.24 -3.37
CA THR A 68 1.34 -1.32 -1.99
C THR A 68 2.80 -0.87 -1.87
N LYS A 69 3.65 -1.33 -2.78
CA LYS A 69 5.07 -0.93 -2.81
C LYS A 69 5.24 0.54 -3.12
N LEU A 70 4.43 1.11 -4.03
CA LEU A 70 4.45 2.56 -4.30
C LEU A 70 4.01 3.37 -3.09
N SER A 71 2.97 2.92 -2.40
CA SER A 71 2.51 3.57 -1.18
C SER A 71 3.59 3.55 -0.10
N LEU A 72 4.26 2.42 0.07
CA LEU A 72 5.39 2.30 0.99
C LEU A 72 6.57 3.19 0.56
N ALA A 73 6.83 3.31 -0.74
CA ALA A 73 7.86 4.21 -1.24
C ALA A 73 7.56 5.66 -0.89
N GLY A 74 6.30 6.08 -1.04
CA GLY A 74 5.86 7.42 -0.64
C GLY A 74 6.05 7.67 0.85
N ILE A 75 5.70 6.69 1.68
CA ILE A 75 5.90 6.78 3.13
C ILE A 75 7.40 6.86 3.47
N ALA A 76 8.21 6.04 2.80
CA ALA A 76 9.67 6.05 3.01
C ALA A 76 10.26 7.42 2.66
N LEU A 77 9.79 8.06 1.58
CA LEU A 77 10.21 9.41 1.22
C LEU A 77 9.87 10.43 2.30
N GLN A 78 8.68 10.36 2.85
CA GLN A 78 8.26 11.27 3.93
C GLN A 78 9.10 11.06 5.19
N LYS A 79 9.56 9.84 5.42
CA LYS A 79 10.45 9.50 6.54
C LYS A 79 11.93 9.64 6.19
N ARG A 80 12.24 10.15 4.99
CA ARG A 80 13.60 10.37 4.49
C ARG A 80 14.42 9.09 4.38
N ARG A 81 13.77 7.97 4.08
CA ARG A 81 14.42 6.68 3.85
C ARG A 81 14.63 6.47 2.36
N LYS A 82 15.58 7.21 1.78
CA LYS A 82 15.80 7.28 0.33
C LYS A 82 16.09 5.92 -0.29
N ARG A 83 16.93 5.10 0.33
CA ARG A 83 17.29 3.78 -0.21
C ARG A 83 16.07 2.85 -0.25
N GLU A 84 15.31 2.82 0.83
CA GLU A 84 14.08 2.01 0.90
C GLU A 84 13.09 2.46 -0.16
N ALA A 85 12.89 3.75 -0.32
CA ALA A 85 11.99 4.30 -1.33
C ALA A 85 12.43 3.92 -2.74
N SER A 86 13.72 4.01 -3.03
CA SER A 86 14.28 3.65 -4.34
C SER A 86 14.09 2.17 -4.64
N THR A 87 14.33 1.30 -3.67
CA THR A 87 14.15 -0.15 -3.83
C THR A 87 12.68 -0.48 -4.10
N LEU A 88 11.77 0.07 -3.29
CA LEU A 88 10.34 -0.15 -3.46
C LEU A 88 9.84 0.35 -4.81
N LEU A 89 10.34 1.49 -5.26
CA LEU A 89 9.97 2.05 -6.56
C LEU A 89 10.40 1.12 -7.70
N LYS A 90 11.61 0.60 -7.65
CA LYS A 90 12.11 -0.34 -8.66
C LYS A 90 11.27 -1.62 -8.71
N GLU A 91 10.92 -2.15 -7.54
CA GLU A 91 10.10 -3.36 -7.45
C GLU A 91 8.70 -3.11 -8.00
N ALA A 92 8.09 -1.96 -7.65
CA ALA A 92 6.77 -1.60 -8.17
C ALA A 92 6.80 -1.43 -9.69
N LYS A 93 7.83 -0.79 -10.21
CA LYS A 93 7.99 -0.58 -11.65
C LYS A 93 8.12 -1.90 -12.41
N ALA A 94 8.86 -2.86 -11.85
CA ALA A 94 9.02 -4.18 -12.44
C ALA A 94 7.70 -4.95 -12.50
N LEU A 95 6.81 -4.76 -11.53
CA LEU A 95 5.50 -5.41 -11.49
C LEU A 95 4.46 -4.74 -12.38
N ASP A 96 4.66 -3.47 -12.74
CA ASP A 96 3.70 -2.69 -13.54
C ASP A 96 3.91 -2.90 -15.04
N SER A 97 3.73 -4.13 -15.49
CA SER A 97 3.96 -4.51 -16.89
C SER A 97 3.07 -3.77 -17.89
N ASN A 98 1.87 -3.38 -17.47
CA ASN A 98 0.91 -2.67 -18.31
C ASN A 98 1.00 -1.14 -18.17
N ASN A 99 1.97 -0.65 -17.45
CA ASN A 99 2.21 0.77 -17.22
C ASN A 99 0.98 1.52 -16.66
N MET A 100 0.18 0.83 -15.85
CA MET A 100 -1.02 1.42 -15.24
C MET A 100 -0.68 2.43 -14.14
N LEU A 101 0.51 2.32 -13.54
CA LEU A 101 0.97 3.15 -12.43
C LEU A 101 2.04 4.15 -12.88
N GLY A 102 2.15 4.40 -14.18
CA GLY A 102 3.20 5.26 -14.74
C GLY A 102 3.25 6.65 -14.14
N GLU A 103 2.09 7.28 -13.93
CA GLU A 103 2.02 8.63 -13.34
C GLU A 103 2.48 8.63 -11.88
N GLN A 104 2.03 7.66 -11.11
CA GLN A 104 2.42 7.51 -9.70
C GLN A 104 3.93 7.25 -9.58
N ILE A 105 4.46 6.39 -10.45
CA ILE A 105 5.90 6.09 -10.49
C ILE A 105 6.70 7.35 -10.79
N LYS A 106 6.28 8.14 -11.79
CA LYS A 106 6.94 9.40 -12.15
C LYS A 106 6.92 10.39 -11.00
N LEU A 107 5.81 10.47 -10.28
CA LEU A 107 5.69 11.36 -9.13
C LEU A 107 6.71 11.00 -8.05
N ILE A 108 6.81 9.72 -7.70
CA ILE A 108 7.77 9.24 -6.70
C ILE A 108 9.21 9.47 -7.17
N GLN A 109 9.50 9.21 -8.46
CA GLN A 109 10.83 9.48 -9.04
C GLN A 109 11.21 10.94 -8.92
N SER A 110 10.27 11.86 -9.20
CA SER A 110 10.49 13.28 -9.06
C SER A 110 10.83 13.68 -7.63
N GLN A 111 10.09 13.12 -6.67
CA GLN A 111 10.32 13.38 -5.26
C GLN A 111 11.68 12.85 -4.80
N LEU A 112 12.08 11.67 -5.29
CA LEU A 112 13.40 11.10 -4.99
C LEU A 112 14.54 12.01 -5.45
N LYS A 113 14.40 12.64 -6.60
CA LYS A 113 15.44 13.54 -7.12
C LYS A 113 15.60 14.80 -6.28
N ARG A 114 14.58 15.20 -5.54
CA ARG A 114 14.61 16.41 -4.71
C ARG A 114 15.24 16.19 -3.33
N ILE A 115 15.46 14.96 -2.95
CA ILE A 115 16.05 14.62 -1.66
C ILE A 115 17.61 14.57 -1.75
#